data_ba62d56d0df1fb3aef7769063f53696f
#
_entry.id   ba62d56d0df1fb3aef7769063f53696f
#
_cell.length_a   1.000
_cell.length_b   1.000
_cell.length_c   1.000
_cell.angle_alpha   90.00
_cell.angle_beta   90.00
_cell.angle_gamma   90.00
#
_symmetry.space_group_name_H-M   'P 1'
#
loop_
_entity.id
_entity.type
_entity.pdbx_description
1 polymer ?
#
loop_
_entity_poly.entity_id
_entity_poly.type
_entity_poly.pdbx_seq_one_letter_code
_entity_poly.pdbx_strand_id
1 'polypeptide(L)'
;SLRVAQEAEGPRIVVCEVGGVIDLNRRDIRVTNPFLTIAGQTAPEPGITLIRGGISLRTHDVIVRHLRIRPGADGAAPKWGWEVDGLTTSGAHDVIVDQCSFSWATDENLSASGPRFDGGDTAEQWRQHTSRRITFSRNIVSEGLSNASHAKGEHSKGTLIHDNATQVLIVGNLYAHDHERNQLFKGGVHAVSANNLIYNPGNRCMHYALNASEWGAHPWQVGQLSIVGNVVRGGPSTRADLPFLIVEGQGDLDLYALDNPARHADGRAMQETGIISDREPKIRRLNASPHWPAGFRARPSSEVEAWVKAEAGARPWARDAVDRRILQEVRTGTGRIIDDEAEVGGYPVMDEASRPFVEADWDLATMTRKDGAPS
;
A
#
# COMPACT_ATOMS: atom_id res chain seq x y z
N SER A 1 1.92 24.65 9.28
CA SER A 1 2.59 23.61 8.47
C SER A 1 1.71 22.37 8.39
N LEU A 2 1.95 21.51 7.40
CA LEU A 2 1.20 20.26 7.23
C LEU A 2 1.23 19.39 8.51
N ARG A 3 2.37 19.26 9.16
CA ARG A 3 2.54 18.52 10.43
C ARG A 3 1.59 19.05 11.52
N VAL A 4 1.58 20.35 11.77
CA VAL A 4 0.71 20.97 12.78
C VAL A 4 -0.77 20.73 12.48
N ALA A 5 -1.17 20.85 11.21
CA ALA A 5 -2.55 20.63 10.80
C ALA A 5 -3.00 19.15 10.99
N GLN A 6 -2.11 18.21 10.71
CA GLN A 6 -2.41 16.78 10.88
C GLN A 6 -2.43 16.33 12.34
N GLU A 7 -1.61 16.95 13.19
CA GLU A 7 -1.51 16.65 14.62
C GLU A 7 -2.52 17.44 15.49
N ALA A 8 -3.29 18.38 14.90
CA ALA A 8 -4.30 19.15 15.63
C ALA A 8 -5.41 18.26 16.20
N GLU A 9 -6.09 18.73 17.23
CA GLU A 9 -7.22 18.05 17.88
C GLU A 9 -8.56 18.38 17.22
N GLY A 10 -9.54 17.49 17.40
CA GLY A 10 -10.91 17.66 16.94
C GLY A 10 -11.13 17.27 15.46
N PRO A 11 -12.40 17.18 15.03
CA PRO A 11 -12.75 16.89 13.65
C PRO A 11 -12.22 17.97 12.69
N ARG A 12 -11.54 17.55 11.62
CA ARG A 12 -10.88 18.49 10.71
C ARG A 12 -10.68 17.96 9.30
N ILE A 13 -10.73 18.89 8.36
CA ILE A 13 -10.30 18.67 6.98
C ILE A 13 -9.05 19.51 6.74
N VAL A 14 -7.94 18.86 6.43
CA VAL A 14 -6.68 19.54 6.07
C VAL A 14 -6.69 19.80 4.58
N VAL A 15 -6.81 21.06 4.21
CA VAL A 15 -6.71 21.54 2.84
C VAL A 15 -5.32 22.15 2.58
N CYS A 16 -4.87 22.08 1.35
CA CYS A 16 -3.55 22.56 0.93
C CYS A 16 -3.69 23.78 0.01
N GLU A 17 -3.22 24.93 0.47
CA GLU A 17 -3.13 26.16 -0.34
C GLU A 17 -1.78 26.28 -1.07
N VAL A 18 -0.88 25.34 -0.83
CA VAL A 18 0.44 25.28 -1.46
C VAL A 18 0.61 23.95 -2.18
N GLY A 19 1.37 23.96 -3.28
CA GLY A 19 1.86 22.78 -3.98
C GLY A 19 3.38 22.78 -3.98
N GLY A 20 3.99 21.61 -4.06
CA GLY A 20 5.44 21.42 -4.07
C GLY A 20 5.91 20.27 -3.20
N VAL A 21 7.19 20.30 -2.87
CA VAL A 21 7.86 19.28 -2.06
C VAL A 21 7.92 19.73 -0.60
N ILE A 22 7.50 18.87 0.30
CA ILE A 22 7.63 19.06 1.76
C ILE A 22 8.65 18.05 2.28
N ASP A 23 9.78 18.56 2.73
CA ASP A 23 10.84 17.76 3.33
C ASP A 23 10.55 17.51 4.81
N LEU A 24 10.40 16.25 5.18
CA LEU A 24 10.13 15.85 6.55
C LEU A 24 11.41 15.75 7.41
N ASN A 25 12.59 15.91 6.78
CA ASN A 25 13.86 15.91 7.47
C ASN A 25 14.07 14.68 8.38
N ARG A 26 13.81 13.48 7.83
CA ARG A 26 13.88 12.17 8.52
C ARG A 26 12.98 12.05 9.76
N ARG A 27 11.88 12.78 9.81
CA ARG A 27 10.91 12.72 10.92
C ARG A 27 9.51 12.49 10.41
N ASP A 28 8.95 11.32 10.70
CA ASP A 28 7.59 10.97 10.32
C ASP A 28 6.55 11.92 10.94
N ILE A 29 5.45 12.06 10.24
CA ILE A 29 4.24 12.68 10.78
C ILE A 29 3.46 11.60 11.52
N ARG A 30 3.13 11.85 12.79
CA ARG A 30 2.34 10.94 13.63
C ARG A 30 0.94 11.50 13.85
N VAL A 31 -0.07 10.82 13.33
CA VAL A 31 -1.47 11.21 13.51
C VAL A 31 -2.06 10.37 14.64
N THR A 32 -2.38 11.03 15.75
CA THR A 32 -2.93 10.40 16.97
C THR A 32 -4.35 10.87 17.30
N ASN A 33 -4.83 11.93 16.65
CA ASN A 33 -6.15 12.50 16.89
C ASN A 33 -7.12 12.09 15.78
N PRO A 34 -8.33 11.59 16.10
CA PRO A 34 -9.27 11.05 15.13
C PRO A 34 -10.01 12.13 14.33
N PHE A 35 -10.89 11.67 13.43
CA PHE A 35 -11.76 12.49 12.59
C PHE A 35 -10.99 13.47 11.70
N LEU A 36 -10.05 12.91 10.91
CA LEU A 36 -9.17 13.67 10.02
C LEU A 36 -9.42 13.30 8.55
N THR A 37 -9.61 14.30 7.71
CA THR A 37 -9.46 14.17 6.25
C THR A 37 -8.26 14.97 5.78
N ILE A 38 -7.31 14.34 5.09
CA ILE A 38 -6.21 15.02 4.39
C ILE A 38 -6.58 15.08 2.92
N ALA A 39 -6.94 16.25 2.45
CA ALA A 39 -7.45 16.50 1.10
C ALA A 39 -6.34 17.03 0.18
N GLY A 40 -5.38 16.18 -0.19
CA GLY A 40 -4.23 16.56 -1.04
C GLY A 40 -4.64 17.06 -2.44
N GLN A 41 -5.84 16.71 -2.92
CA GLN A 41 -6.39 17.22 -4.18
C GLN A 41 -6.64 18.71 -4.18
N THR A 42 -6.76 19.36 -3.02
CA THR A 42 -6.96 20.81 -2.93
C THR A 42 -5.70 21.61 -3.24
N ALA A 43 -4.53 20.99 -3.19
CA ALA A 43 -3.28 21.63 -3.50
C ALA A 43 -3.25 22.14 -4.95
N PRO A 44 -2.72 23.34 -5.23
CA PRO A 44 -2.41 23.74 -6.59
C PRO A 44 -1.37 22.83 -7.22
N GLU A 45 -1.23 22.83 -8.55
CA GLU A 45 -0.11 22.13 -9.19
C GLU A 45 1.22 22.62 -8.63
N PRO A 46 2.16 21.70 -8.42
CA PRO A 46 2.21 20.28 -8.80
C PRO A 46 1.55 19.28 -7.81
N GLY A 47 0.81 19.75 -6.80
CA GLY A 47 0.31 18.93 -5.71
C GLY A 47 1.33 18.76 -4.59
N ILE A 48 1.08 17.89 -3.60
CA ILE A 48 1.97 17.68 -2.45
C ILE A 48 2.80 16.42 -2.62
N THR A 49 4.11 16.55 -2.46
CA THR A 49 5.05 15.43 -2.35
C THR A 49 5.81 15.54 -1.03
N LEU A 50 5.71 14.52 -0.19
CA LEU A 50 6.49 14.37 1.03
C LEU A 50 7.76 13.58 0.72
N ILE A 51 8.90 14.03 1.22
CA ILE A 51 10.19 13.33 1.09
C ILE A 51 10.86 13.19 2.45
N ARG A 52 11.79 12.23 2.55
CA ARG A 52 12.62 11.99 3.73
C ARG A 52 11.81 11.77 5.01
N GLY A 53 10.81 10.90 4.95
CA GLY A 53 9.93 10.50 6.03
C GLY A 53 8.56 10.09 5.51
N GLY A 54 7.73 9.56 6.39
CA GLY A 54 6.41 9.03 6.09
C GLY A 54 5.32 9.51 7.03
N ILE A 55 4.18 8.81 6.99
CA ILE A 55 3.03 9.08 7.86
C ILE A 55 2.69 7.83 8.68
N SER A 56 2.56 7.98 9.99
CA SER A 56 2.07 6.93 10.90
C SER A 56 0.69 7.31 11.46
N LEU A 57 -0.32 6.53 11.11
CA LEU A 57 -1.70 6.70 11.60
C LEU A 57 -1.92 5.78 12.81
N ARG A 58 -2.19 6.37 13.98
CA ARG A 58 -2.37 5.65 15.26
C ARG A 58 -3.71 6.00 15.90
N THR A 59 -4.73 6.18 15.10
CA THR A 59 -6.04 6.64 15.51
C THR A 59 -7.11 6.10 14.56
N HIS A 60 -8.31 6.68 14.56
CA HIS A 60 -9.43 6.19 13.78
C HIS A 60 -10.14 7.31 13.02
N ASP A 61 -11.05 6.93 12.09
CA ASP A 61 -11.81 7.86 11.26
C ASP A 61 -10.87 8.82 10.49
N VAL A 62 -9.97 8.24 9.67
CA VAL A 62 -8.98 8.99 8.90
C VAL A 62 -9.14 8.71 7.40
N ILE A 63 -9.15 9.76 6.61
CA ILE A 63 -9.11 9.71 5.15
C ILE A 63 -7.86 10.44 4.66
N VAL A 64 -7.03 9.76 3.85
CA VAL A 64 -5.84 10.35 3.22
C VAL A 64 -5.98 10.22 1.71
N ARG A 65 -5.93 11.36 0.99
CA ARG A 65 -6.09 11.37 -0.47
C ARG A 65 -5.07 12.24 -1.18
N HIS A 66 -4.66 11.79 -2.36
CA HIS A 66 -3.88 12.55 -3.35
C HIS A 66 -2.54 13.10 -2.85
N LEU A 67 -1.87 12.39 -1.96
CA LEU A 67 -0.50 12.69 -1.54
C LEU A 67 0.50 11.77 -2.26
N ARG A 68 1.69 12.30 -2.53
CA ARG A 68 2.86 11.49 -2.90
C ARG A 68 3.77 11.42 -1.69
N ILE A 69 4.21 10.20 -1.32
CA ILE A 69 5.06 9.97 -0.15
C ILE A 69 6.26 9.14 -0.60
N ARG A 70 7.44 9.75 -0.56
CA ARG A 70 8.68 9.21 -1.12
C ARG A 70 9.83 9.37 -0.13
N PRO A 71 9.91 8.49 0.88
CA PRO A 71 10.94 8.60 1.92
C PRO A 71 12.36 8.63 1.35
N GLY A 72 12.71 7.71 0.46
CA GLY A 72 14.05 7.53 -0.10
C GLY A 72 15.07 7.03 0.92
N ALA A 73 16.26 6.71 0.47
CA ALA A 73 17.41 6.40 1.35
C ALA A 73 18.16 7.67 1.79
N ASP A 74 17.96 8.80 1.10
CA ASP A 74 18.61 10.08 1.38
C ASP A 74 20.14 9.96 1.51
N GLY A 75 20.75 9.17 0.60
CA GLY A 75 22.19 8.92 0.62
C GLY A 75 22.71 8.11 1.81
N ALA A 76 21.82 7.50 2.61
CA ALA A 76 22.25 6.61 3.68
C ALA A 76 22.84 5.31 3.12
N ALA A 77 23.96 4.87 3.71
CA ALA A 77 24.61 3.65 3.27
C ALA A 77 23.72 2.41 3.48
N PRO A 78 23.87 1.35 2.68
CA PRO A 78 23.19 0.09 2.91
C PRO A 78 23.38 -0.41 4.36
N LYS A 79 22.27 -0.87 4.95
CA LYS A 79 22.23 -1.36 6.35
C LYS A 79 22.55 -0.32 7.41
N TRP A 80 22.46 0.96 7.09
CA TRP A 80 22.71 2.03 8.08
C TRP A 80 21.69 2.06 9.23
N GLY A 81 20.51 1.46 9.06
CA GLY A 81 19.48 1.34 10.08
C GLY A 81 18.41 2.43 10.03
N TRP A 82 18.31 3.21 8.97
CA TRP A 82 17.16 4.06 8.75
C TRP A 82 16.08 3.26 8.00
N GLU A 83 15.04 2.92 8.75
CA GLU A 83 13.90 2.11 8.33
C GLU A 83 12.67 3.00 8.34
N VAL A 84 12.13 3.28 7.15
CA VAL A 84 11.01 4.23 7.01
C VAL A 84 9.94 3.67 6.08
N ASP A 85 8.70 3.70 6.58
CA ASP A 85 7.50 3.41 5.79
C ASP A 85 7.07 4.65 5.01
N GLY A 86 6.42 4.45 3.87
CA GLY A 86 5.69 5.53 3.21
C GLY A 86 4.49 5.96 4.05
N LEU A 87 3.53 5.04 4.25
CA LEU A 87 2.44 5.23 5.21
C LEU A 87 2.15 3.93 5.93
N THR A 88 2.08 3.99 7.26
CA THR A 88 1.67 2.86 8.09
C THR A 88 0.47 3.19 8.97
N THR A 89 -0.46 2.26 9.12
CA THR A 89 -1.43 2.29 10.20
C THR A 89 -0.92 1.43 11.35
N SER A 90 -1.07 1.85 12.59
CA SER A 90 -0.61 1.10 13.77
C SER A 90 -1.72 1.05 14.82
N GLY A 91 -2.45 -0.06 14.86
CA GLY A 91 -3.64 -0.21 15.70
C GLY A 91 -4.78 0.73 15.32
N ALA A 92 -4.77 1.27 14.11
CA ALA A 92 -5.75 2.21 13.62
C ALA A 92 -6.99 1.50 13.06
N HIS A 93 -8.12 2.23 12.97
CA HIS A 93 -9.32 1.66 12.38
C HIS A 93 -10.17 2.72 11.67
N ASP A 94 -11.05 2.27 10.77
CA ASP A 94 -11.87 3.17 9.95
C ASP A 94 -10.98 4.16 9.16
N VAL A 95 -10.03 3.59 8.38
CA VAL A 95 -9.05 4.37 7.62
C VAL A 95 -9.22 4.09 6.12
N ILE A 96 -9.22 5.16 5.34
CA ILE A 96 -9.16 5.11 3.88
C ILE A 96 -7.89 5.84 3.41
N VAL A 97 -7.06 5.14 2.62
CA VAL A 97 -5.94 5.73 1.88
C VAL A 97 -6.24 5.54 0.40
N ASP A 98 -6.56 6.63 -0.28
CA ASP A 98 -7.13 6.59 -1.63
C ASP A 98 -6.38 7.53 -2.58
N GLN A 99 -6.06 7.02 -3.78
CA GLN A 99 -5.38 7.79 -4.83
C GLN A 99 -4.11 8.52 -4.32
N CYS A 100 -3.27 7.81 -3.59
CA CYS A 100 -1.94 8.27 -3.18
C CYS A 100 -0.85 7.54 -3.98
N SER A 101 0.37 8.09 -3.99
CA SER A 101 1.53 7.45 -4.62
C SER A 101 2.62 7.25 -3.57
N PHE A 102 3.06 6.02 -3.42
CA PHE A 102 4.12 5.60 -2.48
C PHE A 102 5.28 5.03 -3.27
N SER A 103 6.48 5.53 -3.02
CA SER A 103 7.70 5.01 -3.65
C SER A 103 8.90 5.23 -2.75
N TRP A 104 9.91 4.34 -2.89
CA TRP A 104 11.22 4.51 -2.28
C TRP A 104 11.25 4.39 -0.75
N ALA A 105 10.28 3.71 -0.15
CA ALA A 105 10.39 3.34 1.25
C ALA A 105 11.57 2.38 1.44
N THR A 106 12.24 2.46 2.58
CA THR A 106 13.31 1.53 2.97
C THR A 106 12.79 0.39 3.84
N ASP A 107 11.57 0.50 4.36
CA ASP A 107 10.75 -0.58 4.87
C ASP A 107 9.50 -0.71 3.97
N GLU A 108 8.26 -0.69 4.44
CA GLU A 108 7.09 -0.83 3.57
C GLU A 108 6.69 0.50 2.91
N ASN A 109 6.32 0.44 1.64
CA ASN A 109 5.68 1.59 1.00
C ASN A 109 4.31 1.93 1.64
N LEU A 110 3.52 0.89 1.98
CA LEU A 110 2.17 1.06 2.56
C LEU A 110 1.84 -0.12 3.46
N SER A 111 1.47 0.12 4.74
CA SER A 111 1.20 -0.99 5.65
C SER A 111 -0.02 -0.77 6.57
N ALA A 112 -0.65 -1.89 6.94
CA ALA A 112 -1.65 -1.96 8.01
C ALA A 112 -1.10 -2.84 9.13
N SER A 113 -0.56 -2.21 10.17
CA SER A 113 0.17 -2.84 11.26
C SER A 113 -0.49 -2.60 12.62
N GLY A 114 0.12 -3.09 13.66
CA GLY A 114 -0.32 -2.89 15.04
C GLY A 114 0.19 -3.99 15.95
N PRO A 115 -0.18 -3.92 17.23
CA PRO A 115 0.15 -4.98 18.17
C PRO A 115 -0.48 -6.30 17.74
N ARG A 116 0.24 -7.40 17.95
CA ARG A 116 -0.19 -8.74 17.53
C ARG A 116 -1.15 -9.37 18.52
N PHE A 117 -0.94 -9.17 19.82
CA PHE A 117 -1.64 -9.89 20.89
C PHE A 117 -2.14 -8.99 22.03
N ASP A 118 -2.37 -7.71 21.77
CA ASP A 118 -2.88 -6.80 22.78
C ASP A 118 -4.38 -6.99 23.06
N GLY A 119 -4.82 -6.55 24.23
CA GLY A 119 -6.22 -6.47 24.61
C GLY A 119 -6.80 -7.73 25.28
N GLY A 120 -6.03 -8.81 25.41
CA GLY A 120 -6.44 -10.03 26.10
C GLY A 120 -5.91 -11.30 25.45
N ASP A 121 -6.56 -12.45 25.72
CA ASP A 121 -6.05 -13.77 25.38
C ASP A 121 -6.78 -14.43 24.19
N THR A 122 -7.69 -13.72 23.55
CA THR A 122 -8.49 -14.27 22.45
C THR A 122 -8.20 -13.56 21.12
N ALA A 123 -8.32 -14.28 20.03
CA ALA A 123 -8.14 -13.72 18.68
C ALA A 123 -9.07 -12.55 18.40
N GLU A 124 -10.29 -12.55 18.94
CA GLU A 124 -11.22 -11.44 18.78
C GLU A 124 -10.71 -10.19 19.50
N GLN A 125 -10.19 -10.31 20.70
CA GLN A 125 -9.58 -9.20 21.44
C GLN A 125 -8.35 -8.66 20.71
N TRP A 126 -7.48 -9.52 20.18
CA TRP A 126 -6.32 -9.08 19.38
C TRP A 126 -6.75 -8.27 18.15
N ARG A 127 -7.79 -8.74 17.43
CA ARG A 127 -8.35 -8.03 16.26
C ARG A 127 -8.95 -6.67 16.60
N GLN A 128 -9.43 -6.46 17.83
CA GLN A 128 -9.93 -5.16 18.27
C GLN A 128 -8.80 -4.16 18.56
N HIS A 129 -7.58 -4.62 18.80
CA HIS A 129 -6.44 -3.77 19.18
C HIS A 129 -5.38 -3.62 18.09
N THR A 130 -5.51 -4.33 16.97
CA THR A 130 -4.68 -4.11 15.76
C THR A 130 -5.43 -3.31 14.70
N SER A 131 -4.83 -3.10 13.53
CA SER A 131 -5.48 -2.38 12.44
C SER A 131 -6.69 -3.14 11.89
N ARG A 132 -7.81 -2.45 11.75
CA ARG A 132 -9.07 -3.03 11.26
C ARG A 132 -9.92 -2.02 10.51
N ARG A 133 -10.78 -2.50 9.59
CA ARG A 133 -11.59 -1.66 8.69
C ARG A 133 -10.72 -0.62 7.96
N ILE A 134 -9.70 -1.15 7.27
CA ILE A 134 -8.74 -0.37 6.50
C ILE A 134 -9.04 -0.55 5.01
N THR A 135 -9.07 0.52 4.27
CA THR A 135 -9.17 0.49 2.81
C THR A 135 -7.98 1.18 2.17
N PHE A 136 -7.25 0.44 1.34
CA PHE A 136 -6.21 0.96 0.45
C PHE A 136 -6.72 0.88 -0.99
N SER A 137 -7.05 2.02 -1.59
CA SER A 137 -7.70 2.05 -2.89
C SER A 137 -7.01 2.97 -3.89
N ARG A 138 -6.87 2.49 -5.12
CA ARG A 138 -6.36 3.25 -6.27
C ARG A 138 -5.02 3.96 -6.02
N ASN A 139 -4.15 3.36 -5.22
CA ASN A 139 -2.81 3.89 -4.97
C ASN A 139 -1.81 3.36 -6.02
N ILE A 140 -0.72 4.08 -6.23
CA ILE A 140 0.53 3.54 -6.78
C ILE A 140 1.42 3.19 -5.59
N VAL A 141 1.88 1.93 -5.55
CA VAL A 141 2.85 1.39 -4.59
C VAL A 141 4.00 0.86 -5.41
N SER A 142 5.16 1.49 -5.34
CA SER A 142 6.23 1.16 -6.29
C SER A 142 7.64 1.39 -5.75
N GLU A 143 8.57 0.62 -6.29
CA GLU A 143 10.01 0.86 -6.07
C GLU A 143 10.40 1.00 -4.60
N GLY A 144 9.86 0.16 -3.72
CA GLY A 144 10.48 -0.01 -2.42
C GLY A 144 11.97 -0.31 -2.60
N LEU A 145 12.86 0.41 -1.91
CA LEU A 145 14.30 0.31 -2.13
C LEU A 145 14.84 -1.04 -1.63
N SER A 146 15.62 -1.73 -2.45
CA SER A 146 16.04 -3.09 -2.18
C SER A 146 17.27 -3.17 -1.27
N ASN A 147 18.45 -2.90 -1.78
CA ASN A 147 19.68 -2.97 -0.99
C ASN A 147 20.03 -1.59 -0.40
N ALA A 148 19.09 -1.04 0.37
CA ALA A 148 19.16 0.31 0.91
C ALA A 148 19.51 0.33 2.42
N SER A 149 19.07 1.37 3.13
CA SER A 149 19.48 1.64 4.52
C SER A 149 18.87 0.69 5.57
N HIS A 150 17.90 -0.16 5.23
CA HIS A 150 17.27 -1.08 6.17
C HIS A 150 18.29 -2.05 6.80
N ALA A 151 18.30 -2.19 8.14
CA ALA A 151 19.32 -2.95 8.87
C ALA A 151 19.36 -4.44 8.50
N LYS A 152 18.24 -5.03 8.11
CA LYS A 152 18.16 -6.44 7.66
C LYS A 152 18.76 -6.69 6.26
N GLY A 153 19.14 -5.63 5.55
CA GLY A 153 19.67 -5.72 4.18
C GLY A 153 18.58 -5.68 3.14
N GLU A 154 18.66 -6.55 2.12
CA GLU A 154 17.74 -6.52 1.00
C GLU A 154 16.27 -6.48 1.42
N HIS A 155 15.56 -5.46 0.96
CA HIS A 155 14.18 -5.19 1.33
C HIS A 155 13.30 -5.00 0.09
N SER A 156 12.93 -3.80 -0.33
CA SER A 156 11.98 -3.51 -1.41
C SER A 156 10.61 -4.12 -1.15
N LYS A 157 9.85 -3.48 -0.28
CA LYS A 157 8.56 -4.00 0.22
C LYS A 157 7.40 -3.12 -0.21
N GLY A 158 6.41 -3.71 -0.87
CA GLY A 158 5.17 -3.03 -1.25
C GLY A 158 4.24 -2.81 -0.06
N THR A 159 3.40 -3.79 0.26
CA THR A 159 2.37 -3.66 1.32
C THR A 159 2.42 -4.81 2.32
N LEU A 160 2.43 -4.45 3.60
CA LEU A 160 2.25 -5.38 4.72
C LEU A 160 0.86 -5.24 5.34
N ILE A 161 0.16 -6.37 5.49
CA ILE A 161 -1.02 -6.50 6.35
C ILE A 161 -0.64 -7.42 7.49
N HIS A 162 -0.47 -6.83 8.68
CA HIS A 162 0.14 -7.48 9.84
C HIS A 162 -0.80 -8.53 10.48
N ASP A 163 -0.24 -9.37 11.35
CA ASP A 163 -0.98 -10.45 12.03
C ASP A 163 -2.27 -9.94 12.68
N ASN A 164 -3.33 -10.72 12.56
CA ASN A 164 -4.67 -10.46 13.09
C ASN A 164 -5.38 -9.21 12.54
N ALA A 165 -4.77 -8.41 11.66
CA ALA A 165 -5.47 -7.31 11.00
C ALA A 165 -6.73 -7.83 10.30
N THR A 166 -7.85 -7.12 10.42
CA THR A 166 -9.14 -7.63 9.96
C THR A 166 -9.97 -6.60 9.21
N GLN A 167 -10.87 -7.07 8.34
CA GLN A 167 -11.70 -6.21 7.49
C GLN A 167 -10.84 -5.23 6.66
N VAL A 168 -9.74 -5.74 6.07
CA VAL A 168 -8.86 -4.97 5.20
C VAL A 168 -9.29 -5.16 3.76
N LEU A 169 -9.49 -4.06 3.03
CA LEU A 169 -9.77 -4.03 1.59
C LEU A 169 -8.62 -3.36 0.85
N ILE A 170 -8.05 -4.07 -0.12
CA ILE A 170 -7.01 -3.57 -1.03
C ILE A 170 -7.58 -3.63 -2.44
N VAL A 171 -7.85 -2.47 -3.08
CA VAL A 171 -8.60 -2.45 -4.34
C VAL A 171 -8.08 -1.40 -5.32
N GLY A 172 -7.88 -1.82 -6.57
CA GLY A 172 -7.56 -0.91 -7.66
C GLY A 172 -6.17 -0.28 -7.60
N ASN A 173 -5.26 -0.85 -6.82
CA ASN A 173 -3.90 -0.32 -6.69
C ASN A 173 -3.01 -0.85 -7.83
N LEU A 174 -2.01 -0.05 -8.20
CA LEU A 174 -0.87 -0.47 -8.97
C LEU A 174 0.29 -0.80 -8.02
N TYR A 175 0.79 -2.02 -8.10
CA TYR A 175 2.08 -2.43 -7.53
C TYR A 175 3.10 -2.54 -8.65
N ALA A 176 4.27 -1.92 -8.52
CA ALA A 176 5.27 -1.96 -9.56
C ALA A 176 6.70 -1.94 -9.02
N HIS A 177 7.53 -2.90 -9.44
CA HIS A 177 8.97 -2.94 -9.13
C HIS A 177 9.29 -3.11 -7.63
N ASP A 178 8.42 -3.75 -6.85
CA ASP A 178 8.73 -4.16 -5.49
C ASP A 178 9.26 -5.59 -5.49
N HIS A 179 10.36 -5.84 -4.76
CA HIS A 179 10.99 -7.16 -4.70
C HIS A 179 10.06 -8.18 -4.04
N GLU A 180 9.39 -7.78 -2.97
CA GLU A 180 8.45 -8.59 -2.21
C GLU A 180 7.25 -7.77 -1.72
N ARG A 181 6.31 -8.45 -1.07
CA ARG A 181 5.13 -7.83 -0.46
C ARG A 181 4.29 -7.03 -1.47
N ASN A 182 4.14 -7.58 -2.68
CA ASN A 182 3.13 -7.09 -3.64
C ASN A 182 1.74 -7.62 -3.28
N GLN A 183 1.52 -7.78 -2.15
CA GLN A 183 0.90 -7.71 -0.83
C GLN A 183 1.33 -8.91 0.04
N LEU A 184 1.76 -8.65 1.26
CA LEU A 184 1.96 -9.66 2.29
C LEU A 184 0.80 -9.64 3.29
N PHE A 185 0.20 -10.80 3.52
CA PHE A 185 -0.81 -11.04 4.54
C PHE A 185 -0.23 -11.93 5.63
N LYS A 186 -0.17 -11.43 6.87
CA LYS A 186 0.39 -12.19 8.00
C LYS A 186 -0.65 -13.09 8.65
N GLY A 187 -0.22 -13.85 9.67
CA GLY A 187 -1.03 -14.85 10.34
C GLY A 187 -2.35 -14.33 10.91
N GLY A 188 -3.43 -15.09 10.74
CA GLY A 188 -4.75 -14.76 11.28
C GLY A 188 -5.45 -13.55 10.63
N VAL A 189 -4.88 -12.98 9.57
CA VAL A 189 -5.45 -11.83 8.84
C VAL A 189 -6.79 -12.17 8.19
N HIS A 190 -7.71 -11.18 8.13
CA HIS A 190 -8.94 -11.24 7.34
C HIS A 190 -8.95 -10.10 6.32
N ALA A 191 -8.77 -10.43 5.04
CA ALA A 191 -8.60 -9.40 4.01
C ALA A 191 -9.23 -9.78 2.66
N VAL A 192 -9.55 -8.73 1.90
CA VAL A 192 -9.97 -8.80 0.50
C VAL A 192 -8.97 -8.02 -0.34
N SER A 193 -8.38 -8.69 -1.33
CA SER A 193 -7.56 -8.08 -2.38
C SER A 193 -8.31 -8.20 -3.70
N ALA A 194 -8.72 -7.08 -4.27
CA ALA A 194 -9.54 -7.10 -5.48
C ALA A 194 -9.07 -6.10 -6.54
N ASN A 195 -9.04 -6.53 -7.78
CA ASN A 195 -8.81 -5.66 -8.94
C ASN A 195 -7.52 -4.82 -8.87
N ASN A 196 -6.46 -5.35 -8.30
CA ASN A 196 -5.15 -4.71 -8.33
C ASN A 196 -4.36 -5.15 -9.56
N LEU A 197 -3.50 -4.27 -10.04
CA LEU A 197 -2.51 -4.56 -11.08
C LEU A 197 -1.14 -4.70 -10.41
N ILE A 198 -0.50 -5.86 -10.58
CA ILE A 198 0.86 -6.12 -10.08
C ILE A 198 1.76 -6.30 -11.28
N TYR A 199 2.79 -5.45 -11.38
CA TYR A 199 3.75 -5.48 -12.47
C TYR A 199 5.18 -5.65 -11.95
N ASN A 200 5.94 -6.53 -12.59
CA ASN A 200 7.35 -6.76 -12.30
C ASN A 200 7.65 -7.04 -10.81
N PRO A 201 6.88 -7.93 -10.13
CA PRO A 201 7.25 -8.38 -8.80
C PRO A 201 8.56 -9.16 -8.85
N GLY A 202 9.43 -9.00 -7.85
CA GLY A 202 10.72 -9.69 -7.82
C GLY A 202 10.61 -11.15 -7.35
N ASN A 203 10.81 -11.37 -6.06
CA ASN A 203 10.91 -12.71 -5.45
C ASN A 203 9.60 -13.19 -4.80
N ARG A 204 8.70 -12.28 -4.44
CA ARG A 204 7.35 -12.59 -3.93
C ARG A 204 6.34 -11.71 -4.65
N CYS A 205 5.34 -12.32 -5.30
CA CYS A 205 4.17 -11.63 -5.78
C CYS A 205 3.23 -11.35 -4.58
N MET A 206 2.09 -12.00 -4.49
CA MET A 206 1.28 -12.00 -3.27
C MET A 206 1.75 -13.12 -2.34
N HIS A 207 1.74 -12.89 -1.03
CA HIS A 207 2.00 -13.99 -0.13
C HIS A 207 1.28 -13.88 1.21
N TYR A 208 0.99 -15.05 1.79
CA TYR A 208 0.50 -15.25 3.15
C TYR A 208 1.60 -15.88 3.98
N ALA A 209 1.83 -15.38 5.19
CA ALA A 209 2.85 -15.92 6.06
C ALA A 209 2.45 -15.86 7.54
N LEU A 210 2.43 -17.02 8.22
CA LEU A 210 2.42 -17.10 9.67
C LEU A 210 3.76 -17.66 10.14
N ASN A 211 4.50 -16.85 10.89
CA ASN A 211 5.77 -17.27 11.47
C ASN A 211 5.58 -17.73 12.91
N ALA A 212 5.78 -19.03 13.18
CA ALA A 212 5.60 -19.61 14.49
C ALA A 212 6.42 -18.93 15.60
N SER A 213 7.64 -18.47 15.29
CA SER A 213 8.48 -17.79 16.27
C SER A 213 7.93 -16.43 16.70
N GLU A 214 7.22 -15.75 15.82
CA GLU A 214 6.55 -14.48 16.13
C GLU A 214 5.26 -14.68 16.94
N TRP A 215 4.64 -15.83 16.80
CA TRP A 215 3.43 -16.20 17.56
C TRP A 215 3.73 -16.79 18.93
N GLY A 216 4.93 -17.35 19.13
CA GLY A 216 5.34 -17.94 20.40
C GLY A 216 4.35 -19.00 20.90
N ALA A 217 3.83 -18.86 22.11
CA ALA A 217 2.86 -19.77 22.71
C ALA A 217 1.39 -19.47 22.35
N HIS A 218 1.11 -18.39 21.60
CA HIS A 218 -0.26 -18.04 21.24
C HIS A 218 -0.83 -19.03 20.20
N PRO A 219 -2.12 -19.38 20.29
CA PRO A 219 -2.76 -20.29 19.34
C PRO A 219 -2.83 -19.65 17.95
N TRP A 220 -2.26 -20.33 16.96
CA TRP A 220 -2.25 -19.85 15.57
C TRP A 220 -3.67 -19.70 15.03
N GLN A 221 -3.90 -18.59 14.37
CA GLN A 221 -5.17 -18.30 13.73
C GLN A 221 -5.08 -18.55 12.23
N VAL A 222 -6.15 -19.14 11.68
CA VAL A 222 -6.28 -19.32 10.23
C VAL A 222 -6.43 -17.98 9.56
N GLY A 223 -5.61 -17.71 8.53
CA GLY A 223 -5.81 -16.55 7.68
C GLY A 223 -7.03 -16.73 6.78
N GLN A 224 -7.76 -15.63 6.48
CA GLN A 224 -8.92 -15.67 5.60
C GLN A 224 -8.75 -14.62 4.50
N LEU A 225 -8.46 -15.09 3.29
CA LEU A 225 -8.20 -14.23 2.15
C LEU A 225 -9.24 -14.42 1.04
N SER A 226 -9.68 -13.30 0.49
CA SER A 226 -10.41 -13.26 -0.78
C SER A 226 -9.57 -12.51 -1.80
N ILE A 227 -9.21 -13.18 -2.88
CA ILE A 227 -8.34 -12.64 -3.94
C ILE A 227 -9.13 -12.70 -5.26
N VAL A 228 -9.60 -11.54 -5.77
CA VAL A 228 -10.57 -11.50 -6.87
C VAL A 228 -10.18 -10.46 -7.92
N GLY A 229 -10.10 -10.89 -9.18
CA GLY A 229 -9.92 -9.98 -10.30
C GLY A 229 -8.56 -9.27 -10.34
N ASN A 230 -7.53 -9.75 -9.61
CA ASN A 230 -6.20 -9.14 -9.69
C ASN A 230 -5.49 -9.59 -10.96
N VAL A 231 -4.71 -8.69 -11.54
CA VAL A 231 -3.93 -8.96 -12.75
C VAL A 231 -2.44 -8.89 -12.42
N VAL A 232 -1.70 -9.94 -12.79
CA VAL A 232 -0.24 -9.97 -12.59
C VAL A 232 0.46 -10.08 -13.93
N ARG A 233 1.42 -9.18 -14.15
CA ARG A 233 2.33 -9.21 -15.29
C ARG A 233 3.77 -9.24 -14.80
N GLY A 234 4.47 -10.32 -15.06
CA GLY A 234 5.92 -10.41 -14.87
C GLY A 234 6.66 -9.37 -15.72
N GLY A 235 7.80 -8.94 -15.24
CA GLY A 235 8.67 -7.99 -15.90
C GLY A 235 10.14 -8.40 -15.80
N PRO A 236 11.08 -7.48 -16.09
CA PRO A 236 12.50 -7.81 -16.14
C PRO A 236 13.12 -8.35 -14.84
N SER A 237 12.57 -7.96 -13.68
CA SER A 237 13.05 -8.40 -12.36
C SER A 237 12.28 -9.60 -11.80
N THR A 238 11.25 -10.08 -12.51
CA THR A 238 10.40 -11.16 -12.01
C THR A 238 11.10 -12.51 -12.14
N ARG A 239 11.20 -13.24 -11.04
CA ARG A 239 11.75 -14.60 -11.02
C ARG A 239 10.98 -15.53 -11.97
N ALA A 240 11.71 -16.35 -12.73
CA ALA A 240 11.15 -17.17 -13.82
C ALA A 240 10.15 -18.25 -13.35
N ASP A 241 10.20 -18.64 -12.09
CA ASP A 241 9.34 -19.68 -11.48
C ASP A 241 8.43 -19.11 -10.36
N LEU A 242 8.23 -17.79 -10.35
CA LEU A 242 7.42 -17.11 -9.33
C LEU A 242 5.95 -17.56 -9.39
N PRO A 243 5.36 -18.12 -8.33
CA PRO A 243 3.92 -18.35 -8.29
C PRO A 243 3.16 -17.05 -7.97
N PHE A 244 1.87 -17.03 -8.31
CA PHE A 244 0.99 -15.91 -8.01
C PHE A 244 0.83 -15.67 -6.51
N LEU A 245 0.49 -16.73 -5.74
CA LEU A 245 0.38 -16.67 -4.28
C LEU A 245 1.40 -17.62 -3.66
N ILE A 246 2.23 -17.11 -2.77
CA ILE A 246 3.08 -17.95 -1.92
C ILE A 246 2.44 -18.07 -0.54
N VAL A 247 2.33 -19.30 -0.04
CA VAL A 247 1.99 -19.56 1.37
C VAL A 247 3.26 -19.97 2.09
N GLU A 248 3.66 -19.14 3.06
CA GLU A 248 4.93 -19.26 3.77
C GLU A 248 4.71 -19.44 5.27
N GLY A 249 5.66 -20.11 5.93
CA GLY A 249 5.56 -20.42 7.37
C GLY A 249 4.56 -21.52 7.67
N GLN A 250 3.96 -21.50 8.86
CA GLN A 250 3.28 -22.66 9.43
C GLN A 250 1.75 -22.54 9.51
N GLY A 251 1.19 -21.37 9.19
CA GLY A 251 -0.24 -21.08 9.39
C GLY A 251 -1.15 -21.55 8.26
N ASP A 252 -2.30 -22.08 8.62
CA ASP A 252 -3.34 -22.50 7.69
C ASP A 252 -4.04 -21.30 7.06
N LEU A 253 -4.62 -21.50 5.87
CA LEU A 253 -5.25 -20.43 5.06
C LEU A 253 -6.59 -20.88 4.49
N ASP A 254 -7.63 -20.09 4.75
CA ASP A 254 -8.90 -20.14 4.04
C ASP A 254 -8.84 -19.17 2.84
N LEU A 255 -8.96 -19.70 1.63
CA LEU A 255 -8.74 -18.94 0.42
C LEU A 255 -9.95 -18.98 -0.51
N TYR A 256 -10.54 -17.82 -0.79
CA TYR A 256 -11.44 -17.60 -1.92
C TYR A 256 -10.67 -16.89 -3.03
N ALA A 257 -10.51 -17.53 -4.18
CA ALA A 257 -9.81 -16.97 -5.34
C ALA A 257 -10.65 -17.09 -6.61
N LEU A 258 -10.79 -15.97 -7.34
CA LEU A 258 -11.60 -15.91 -8.54
C LEU A 258 -11.02 -14.91 -9.54
N ASP A 259 -10.88 -15.31 -10.82
CA ASP A 259 -10.55 -14.44 -11.94
C ASP A 259 -9.25 -13.64 -11.75
N ASN A 260 -8.13 -14.33 -11.43
CA ASN A 260 -6.82 -13.72 -11.23
C ASN A 260 -5.81 -14.15 -12.30
N PRO A 261 -5.82 -13.55 -13.49
CA PRO A 261 -4.81 -13.87 -14.51
C PRO A 261 -3.42 -13.39 -14.07
N ALA A 262 -2.47 -14.32 -13.98
CA ALA A 262 -1.09 -14.06 -13.62
C ALA A 262 -0.15 -14.68 -14.66
N ARG A 263 0.77 -13.87 -15.20
CA ARG A 263 1.68 -14.28 -16.26
C ARG A 263 3.10 -13.81 -15.98
N HIS A 264 4.07 -14.68 -16.30
CA HIS A 264 5.48 -14.33 -16.39
C HIS A 264 5.76 -13.35 -17.52
N ALA A 265 6.97 -12.79 -17.55
CA ALA A 265 7.40 -11.85 -18.60
C ALA A 265 7.35 -12.46 -20.02
N ASP A 266 7.53 -13.78 -20.13
CA ASP A 266 7.44 -14.53 -21.38
C ASP A 266 6.00 -14.92 -21.78
N GLY A 267 5.00 -14.48 -21.00
CA GLY A 267 3.59 -14.75 -21.24
C GLY A 267 3.06 -16.09 -20.67
N ARG A 268 3.93 -16.99 -20.17
CA ARG A 268 3.47 -18.23 -19.50
C ARG A 268 2.62 -17.91 -18.28
N ALA A 269 1.59 -18.71 -18.03
CA ALA A 269 0.82 -18.62 -16.80
C ALA A 269 1.71 -18.91 -15.57
N MET A 270 1.57 -18.11 -14.52
CA MET A 270 2.17 -18.42 -13.23
C MET A 270 1.41 -19.58 -12.57
N GLN A 271 2.12 -20.38 -11.79
CA GLN A 271 1.48 -21.34 -10.88
C GLN A 271 0.61 -20.55 -9.89
N GLU A 272 -0.61 -21.02 -9.65
CA GLU A 272 -1.54 -20.29 -8.78
C GLU A 272 -1.02 -20.17 -7.34
N THR A 273 -0.47 -21.25 -6.77
CA THR A 273 -0.01 -21.29 -5.37
C THR A 273 1.31 -22.03 -5.27
N GLY A 274 2.28 -21.44 -4.56
CA GLY A 274 3.52 -22.08 -4.12
C GLY A 274 3.57 -22.15 -2.61
N ILE A 275 4.22 -23.18 -2.05
CA ILE A 275 4.40 -23.36 -0.62
C ILE A 275 5.88 -23.28 -0.27
N ILE A 276 6.22 -22.46 0.74
CA ILE A 276 7.55 -22.38 1.34
C ILE A 276 7.37 -22.56 2.85
N SER A 277 7.50 -23.80 3.32
CA SER A 277 7.27 -24.13 4.72
C SER A 277 7.96 -25.44 5.10
N ASP A 278 8.41 -25.52 6.35
CA ASP A 278 8.87 -26.73 7.01
C ASP A 278 7.71 -27.60 7.55
N ARG A 279 6.51 -27.03 7.64
CA ARG A 279 5.23 -27.70 7.90
C ARG A 279 4.26 -27.34 6.78
N GLU A 280 3.74 -28.31 6.08
CA GLU A 280 2.77 -28.07 5.01
C GLU A 280 1.49 -27.43 5.58
N PRO A 281 1.21 -26.14 5.26
CA PRO A 281 0.01 -25.47 5.71
C PRO A 281 -1.21 -26.02 4.96
N LYS A 282 -2.34 -26.10 5.64
CA LYS A 282 -3.60 -26.46 4.99
C LYS A 282 -4.21 -25.26 4.31
N ILE A 283 -4.35 -25.34 2.98
CA ILE A 283 -5.05 -24.33 2.19
C ILE A 283 -6.46 -24.85 1.90
N ARG A 284 -7.45 -24.29 2.59
CA ARG A 284 -8.86 -24.62 2.35
C ARG A 284 -9.43 -23.67 1.32
N ARG A 285 -9.80 -24.21 0.17
CA ARG A 285 -10.49 -23.44 -0.88
C ARG A 285 -11.94 -23.20 -0.49
N LEU A 286 -12.38 -21.94 -0.57
CA LEU A 286 -13.74 -21.52 -0.26
C LEU A 286 -14.55 -21.31 -1.53
N ASN A 287 -15.85 -21.56 -1.48
CA ASN A 287 -16.79 -21.32 -2.58
C ASN A 287 -17.38 -19.90 -2.55
N ALA A 288 -17.18 -19.16 -1.47
CA ALA A 288 -17.59 -17.77 -1.29
C ALA A 288 -16.61 -17.03 -0.39
N SER A 289 -16.55 -15.72 -0.57
CA SER A 289 -15.72 -14.85 0.31
C SER A 289 -16.31 -14.77 1.72
N PRO A 290 -15.51 -15.02 2.76
CA PRO A 290 -15.98 -14.90 4.15
C PRO A 290 -16.14 -13.45 4.61
N HIS A 291 -15.50 -12.48 3.95
CA HIS A 291 -15.40 -11.08 4.38
C HIS A 291 -15.62 -10.08 3.24
N TRP A 292 -16.51 -10.39 2.29
CA TRP A 292 -16.76 -9.49 1.17
C TRP A 292 -17.44 -8.20 1.66
N PRO A 293 -16.90 -6.99 1.32
CA PRO A 293 -17.50 -5.75 1.75
C PRO A 293 -18.90 -5.54 1.18
N ALA A 294 -19.83 -5.10 2.01
CA ALA A 294 -21.20 -4.85 1.58
C ALA A 294 -21.25 -3.80 0.45
N GLY A 295 -21.99 -4.12 -0.61
CA GLY A 295 -22.14 -3.23 -1.77
C GLY A 295 -20.93 -3.18 -2.73
N PHE A 296 -19.79 -3.74 -2.38
CA PHE A 296 -18.64 -3.76 -3.27
C PHE A 296 -18.84 -4.78 -4.39
N ARG A 297 -18.50 -4.39 -5.63
CA ARG A 297 -18.55 -5.27 -6.80
C ARG A 297 -17.19 -5.24 -7.49
N ALA A 298 -16.54 -6.40 -7.56
CA ALA A 298 -15.31 -6.53 -8.33
C ALA A 298 -15.60 -6.38 -9.83
N ARG A 299 -14.66 -5.75 -10.54
CA ARG A 299 -14.65 -5.69 -12.01
C ARG A 299 -14.15 -7.01 -12.58
N PRO A 300 -14.53 -7.40 -13.79
CA PRO A 300 -13.83 -8.44 -14.52
C PRO A 300 -12.34 -8.12 -14.68
N SER A 301 -11.48 -9.11 -14.56
CA SER A 301 -10.01 -8.90 -14.66
C SER A 301 -9.59 -8.27 -15.98
N SER A 302 -10.32 -8.49 -17.05
CA SER A 302 -10.09 -7.90 -18.37
C SER A 302 -10.17 -6.37 -18.41
N GLU A 303 -10.84 -5.74 -17.44
CA GLU A 303 -10.97 -4.28 -17.36
C GLU A 303 -9.93 -3.65 -16.41
N VAL A 304 -9.29 -4.46 -15.56
CA VAL A 304 -8.51 -3.98 -14.42
C VAL A 304 -7.27 -3.19 -14.85
N GLU A 305 -6.51 -3.70 -15.82
CA GLU A 305 -5.28 -3.02 -16.23
C GLU A 305 -5.56 -1.61 -16.78
N ALA A 306 -6.58 -1.46 -17.61
CA ALA A 306 -6.96 -0.16 -18.17
C ALA A 306 -7.45 0.78 -17.08
N TRP A 307 -8.31 0.28 -16.18
CA TRP A 307 -8.86 1.05 -15.09
C TRP A 307 -7.78 1.51 -14.08
N VAL A 308 -6.93 0.60 -13.62
CA VAL A 308 -5.85 0.93 -12.68
C VAL A 308 -4.87 1.95 -13.28
N LYS A 309 -4.47 1.77 -14.54
CA LYS A 309 -3.60 2.76 -15.22
C LYS A 309 -4.24 4.14 -15.36
N ALA A 310 -5.56 4.22 -15.45
CA ALA A 310 -6.27 5.49 -15.51
C ALA A 310 -6.39 6.16 -14.14
N GLU A 311 -6.75 5.41 -13.11
CA GLU A 311 -7.24 5.94 -11.84
C GLU A 311 -6.22 5.90 -10.68
N ALA A 312 -5.22 5.02 -10.72
CA ALA A 312 -4.30 4.85 -9.60
C ALA A 312 -3.30 6.00 -9.47
N GLY A 313 -2.92 6.28 -8.23
CA GLY A 313 -1.91 7.28 -7.86
C GLY A 313 -2.47 8.65 -7.55
N ALA A 314 -1.58 9.46 -6.99
CA ALA A 314 -1.91 10.83 -6.63
C ALA A 314 -2.22 11.66 -7.90
N ARG A 315 -3.37 12.35 -7.87
CA ARG A 315 -3.79 13.27 -8.94
C ARG A 315 -3.69 12.61 -10.34
N PRO A 316 -4.49 11.60 -10.67
CA PRO A 316 -4.40 10.89 -11.95
C PRO A 316 -4.59 11.79 -13.18
N TRP A 317 -5.20 12.96 -13.02
CA TRP A 317 -5.34 14.02 -14.04
C TRP A 317 -4.06 14.88 -14.21
N ALA A 318 -3.15 14.89 -13.20
CA ALA A 318 -1.94 15.71 -13.17
C ALA A 318 -0.77 14.96 -12.51
N ARG A 319 -0.44 13.78 -13.03
CA ARG A 319 0.65 12.95 -12.51
C ARG A 319 1.99 13.63 -12.67
N ASP A 320 2.86 13.48 -11.67
CA ASP A 320 4.24 13.95 -11.76
C ASP A 320 5.13 13.05 -12.64
N ALA A 321 6.41 13.39 -12.74
CA ALA A 321 7.35 12.68 -13.59
C ALA A 321 7.57 11.23 -13.14
N VAL A 322 7.59 10.98 -11.82
CA VAL A 322 7.81 9.62 -11.28
C VAL A 322 6.62 8.72 -11.58
N ASP A 323 5.39 9.15 -11.26
CA ASP A 323 4.19 8.36 -11.55
C ASP A 323 4.02 8.12 -13.06
N ARG A 324 4.33 9.12 -13.90
CA ARG A 324 4.30 8.96 -15.36
C ARG A 324 5.33 7.94 -15.84
N ARG A 325 6.55 7.94 -15.28
CA ARG A 325 7.59 6.98 -15.60
C ARG A 325 7.16 5.56 -15.25
N ILE A 326 6.69 5.33 -14.01
CA ILE A 326 6.19 4.02 -13.57
C ILE A 326 5.09 3.50 -14.51
N LEU A 327 4.11 4.32 -14.83
CA LEU A 327 3.04 3.92 -15.76
C LEU A 327 3.54 3.65 -17.18
N GLN A 328 4.58 4.37 -17.63
CA GLN A 328 5.20 4.11 -18.92
C GLN A 328 5.93 2.78 -18.91
N GLU A 329 6.68 2.47 -17.86
CA GLU A 329 7.37 1.19 -17.68
C GLU A 329 6.41 0.01 -17.65
N VAL A 330 5.27 0.16 -16.94
CA VAL A 330 4.16 -0.81 -17.00
C VAL A 330 3.66 -1.02 -18.43
N ARG A 331 3.49 0.05 -19.22
CA ARG A 331 3.00 -0.06 -20.61
C ARG A 331 4.00 -0.76 -21.52
N THR A 332 5.28 -0.41 -21.39
CA THR A 332 6.35 -0.89 -22.27
C THR A 332 6.97 -2.22 -21.85
N GLY A 333 6.66 -2.70 -20.65
CA GLY A 333 7.24 -3.93 -20.12
C GLY A 333 8.70 -3.74 -19.66
N THR A 334 9.07 -2.54 -19.23
CA THR A 334 10.43 -2.15 -18.80
C THR A 334 10.49 -1.80 -17.33
N GLY A 335 11.60 -1.21 -16.88
CA GLY A 335 11.84 -0.86 -15.47
C GLY A 335 12.46 -2.01 -14.69
N ARG A 336 12.88 -1.73 -13.46
CA ARG A 336 13.54 -2.70 -12.59
C ARG A 336 13.31 -2.38 -11.11
N ILE A 337 13.62 -3.31 -10.24
CA ILE A 337 13.81 -3.09 -8.82
C ILE A 337 15.11 -2.30 -8.64
N ILE A 338 15.09 -1.31 -7.75
CA ILE A 338 16.19 -0.37 -7.51
C ILE A 338 16.67 -0.42 -6.06
N ASP A 339 17.91 0.00 -5.83
CA ASP A 339 18.51 0.08 -4.51
C ASP A 339 18.48 1.51 -3.94
N ASP A 340 18.45 2.51 -4.83
CA ASP A 340 18.52 3.92 -4.47
C ASP A 340 17.63 4.75 -5.41
N GLU A 341 16.94 5.74 -4.88
CA GLU A 341 16.10 6.65 -5.65
C GLU A 341 16.88 7.45 -6.71
N ALA A 342 18.19 7.66 -6.49
CA ALA A 342 19.05 8.34 -7.44
C ALA A 342 19.21 7.58 -8.77
N GLU A 343 19.01 6.26 -8.79
CA GLU A 343 19.06 5.44 -10.01
C GLU A 343 17.97 5.82 -11.04
N VAL A 344 16.91 6.48 -10.56
CA VAL A 344 15.74 6.87 -11.35
C VAL A 344 15.48 8.39 -11.33
N GLY A 345 16.50 9.17 -10.98
CA GLY A 345 16.46 10.63 -11.01
C GLY A 345 16.36 11.31 -9.66
N GLY A 346 16.21 10.56 -8.56
CA GLY A 346 16.19 11.09 -7.21
C GLY A 346 14.94 11.87 -6.83
N TYR A 347 15.02 12.60 -5.73
CA TYR A 347 13.89 13.40 -5.25
C TYR A 347 13.45 14.44 -6.28
N PRO A 348 12.14 14.59 -6.50
CA PRO A 348 11.65 15.55 -7.47
C PRO A 348 11.93 16.98 -7.01
N VAL A 349 12.39 17.80 -7.94
CA VAL A 349 12.42 19.25 -7.79
C VAL A 349 11.15 19.80 -8.44
N MET A 350 10.37 20.54 -7.67
CA MET A 350 9.08 21.08 -8.11
C MET A 350 9.01 22.56 -7.76
N ASP A 351 8.50 23.36 -8.66
CA ASP A 351 8.20 24.75 -8.36
C ASP A 351 7.09 24.84 -7.32
N GLU A 352 7.29 25.67 -6.33
CA GLU A 352 6.25 25.95 -5.34
C GLU A 352 5.15 26.80 -5.95
N ALA A 353 3.92 26.44 -5.69
CA ALA A 353 2.75 27.17 -6.10
C ALA A 353 1.86 27.47 -4.89
N SER A 354 1.12 28.57 -4.94
CA SER A 354 0.15 28.95 -3.92
C SER A 354 -1.17 29.37 -4.55
N ARG A 355 -2.25 28.87 -3.99
CA ARG A 355 -3.63 29.21 -4.38
C ARG A 355 -4.50 29.20 -3.12
N PRO A 356 -5.19 30.30 -2.77
CA PRO A 356 -6.13 30.30 -1.65
C PRO A 356 -7.20 29.24 -1.82
N PHE A 357 -7.55 28.57 -0.72
CA PHE A 357 -8.68 27.65 -0.68
C PHE A 357 -9.97 28.43 -0.52
N VAL A 358 -10.87 28.29 -1.47
CA VAL A 358 -12.19 28.91 -1.44
C VAL A 358 -13.23 27.84 -1.13
N GLU A 359 -13.67 27.76 0.13
CA GLU A 359 -14.58 26.71 0.62
C GLU A 359 -15.87 26.60 -0.22
N ALA A 360 -16.38 27.74 -0.70
CA ALA A 360 -17.60 27.79 -1.51
C ALA A 360 -17.52 26.98 -2.80
N ASP A 361 -16.31 26.74 -3.34
CA ASP A 361 -16.08 25.98 -4.57
C ASP A 361 -16.10 24.47 -4.36
N TRP A 362 -16.14 24.00 -3.13
CA TRP A 362 -15.97 22.59 -2.78
C TRP A 362 -17.20 21.99 -2.09
N ASP A 363 -17.48 20.75 -2.41
CA ASP A 363 -18.33 19.90 -1.58
C ASP A 363 -17.47 19.30 -0.45
N LEU A 364 -17.65 19.76 0.77
CA LEU A 364 -16.84 19.34 1.91
C LEU A 364 -17.06 17.88 2.32
N ALA A 365 -18.19 17.26 1.95
CA ALA A 365 -18.45 15.86 2.26
C ALA A 365 -17.63 14.92 1.38
N THR A 366 -17.43 15.29 0.13
CA THR A 366 -16.69 14.48 -0.86
C THR A 366 -15.31 15.03 -1.18
N MET A 367 -15.05 16.27 -0.83
CA MET A 367 -13.86 17.04 -1.22
C MET A 367 -13.66 17.05 -2.74
N THR A 368 -14.76 17.23 -3.48
CA THR A 368 -14.77 17.44 -4.93
C THR A 368 -15.16 18.88 -5.25
N ARG A 369 -14.68 19.40 -6.39
CA ARG A 369 -15.08 20.73 -6.84
C ARG A 369 -16.52 20.71 -7.36
N LYS A 370 -17.30 21.74 -7.00
CA LYS A 370 -18.70 21.88 -7.42
C LYS A 370 -18.87 22.18 -8.90
N ASP A 371 -17.84 22.76 -9.54
CA ASP A 371 -17.81 23.06 -10.97
C ASP A 371 -17.45 21.83 -11.83
N GLY A 372 -17.18 20.67 -11.20
CA GLY A 372 -16.79 19.46 -11.90
C GLY A 372 -15.38 19.47 -12.50
N ALA A 373 -14.62 20.54 -12.30
CA ALA A 373 -13.24 20.61 -12.73
C ALA A 373 -12.38 19.60 -11.94
N PRO A 374 -11.33 19.05 -12.54
CA PRO A 374 -10.34 18.29 -11.77
C PRO A 374 -9.78 19.16 -10.63
N SER A 375 -9.58 18.54 -9.49
CA SER A 375 -9.12 19.22 -8.27
C SER A 375 -7.72 19.79 -8.40
#